data_9ac99d2bd3a1258bfd7dbed6b1598bb3
#
_entry.id   9ac99d2bd3a1258bfd7dbed6b1598bb3
#
_cell.length_a   1.000
_cell.length_b   1.000
_cell.length_c   1.000
_cell.angle_alpha   90.00
_cell.angle_beta   90.00
_cell.angle_gamma   90.00
#
_symmetry.space_group_name_H-M   'P 1'
#
loop_
_entity.id
_entity.type
_entity.pdbx_description
1 polymer ?
#
loop_
_entity_poly.entity_id
_entity_poly.type
_entity_poly.pdbx_seq_one_letter_code
_entity_poly.pdbx_strand_id
1 'polypeptide(L)' 'MYPTKFHEKLKQARTEAGHTQQQVADILHIGRSTLANYEMGRIEPNLETLARLADFYCVSVDWLLGTKGENKK' A
#
# COMPACT_ATOMS: atom_id res chain seq x y z
N MET A 1 10.62 -4.26 -16.29
CA MET A 1 9.39 -4.19 -15.51
C MET A 1 9.24 -5.39 -14.60
N TYR A 2 8.82 -5.17 -13.39
CA TYR A 2 8.60 -6.29 -12.47
C TYR A 2 7.18 -6.76 -12.52
N PRO A 3 6.94 -8.05 -12.32
CA PRO A 3 5.60 -8.53 -12.01
C PRO A 3 5.32 -8.32 -10.53
N THR A 4 5.08 -7.09 -10.13
CA THR A 4 4.88 -6.80 -8.72
C THR A 4 3.50 -7.23 -8.29
N LYS A 5 3.38 -7.53 -6.99
CA LYS A 5 2.10 -7.78 -6.37
C LYS A 5 1.77 -6.66 -5.41
N PHE A 6 2.13 -5.46 -5.80
CA PHE A 6 1.98 -4.28 -4.95
C PHE A 6 0.57 -4.16 -4.38
N HIS A 7 -0.43 -4.31 -5.26
CA HIS A 7 -1.81 -4.12 -4.83
C HIS A 7 -2.22 -5.16 -3.77
N GLU A 8 -1.75 -6.40 -3.92
CA GLU A 8 -2.05 -7.43 -2.94
C GLU A 8 -1.35 -7.19 -1.62
N LYS A 9 -0.08 -6.77 -1.70
CA LYS A 9 0.69 -6.51 -0.49
C LYS A 9 0.17 -5.28 0.24
N LEU A 10 -0.31 -4.29 -0.48
CA LEU A 10 -0.89 -3.10 0.13
C LEU A 10 -2.13 -3.48 0.94
N LYS A 11 -3.00 -4.29 0.37
CA LYS A 11 -4.19 -4.76 1.07
C LYS A 11 -3.80 -5.62 2.27
N GLN A 12 -2.79 -6.47 2.10
CA GLN A 12 -2.31 -7.32 3.19
C GLN A 12 -1.81 -6.45 4.36
N ALA A 13 -1.01 -5.42 4.07
CA ALA A 13 -0.50 -4.55 5.10
C ALA A 13 -1.64 -3.88 5.87
N ARG A 14 -2.65 -3.42 5.14
CA ARG A 14 -3.79 -2.77 5.78
C ARG A 14 -4.56 -3.73 6.69
N THR A 15 -4.85 -4.92 6.18
CA THR A 15 -5.63 -5.87 6.98
C THR A 15 -4.85 -6.38 8.18
N GLU A 16 -3.54 -6.55 8.03
CA GLU A 16 -2.71 -6.96 9.16
C GLU A 16 -2.60 -5.87 10.21
N ALA A 17 -2.69 -4.61 9.79
CA ALA A 17 -2.68 -3.49 10.73
C ALA A 17 -4.05 -3.27 11.38
N GLY A 18 -5.08 -3.95 10.90
CA GLY A 18 -6.40 -3.87 11.52
C GLY A 18 -7.21 -2.67 11.10
N HIS A 19 -6.93 -2.07 9.95
CA HIS A 19 -7.64 -0.87 9.49
C HIS A 19 -8.56 -1.18 8.33
N THR A 20 -9.67 -0.43 8.26
CA THR A 20 -10.52 -0.44 7.08
C THR A 20 -9.95 0.52 6.04
N GLN A 21 -10.42 0.39 4.81
CA GLN A 21 -10.03 1.32 3.75
C GLN A 21 -10.40 2.76 4.14
N GLN A 22 -11.58 2.94 4.71
CA GLN A 22 -12.03 4.28 5.07
C GLN A 22 -11.14 4.89 6.15
N GLN A 23 -10.73 4.10 7.13
CA GLN A 23 -9.85 4.60 8.19
C GLN A 23 -8.53 5.08 7.64
N VAL A 24 -7.91 4.29 6.78
CA VAL A 24 -6.63 4.65 6.20
C VAL A 24 -6.78 5.87 5.29
N ALA A 25 -7.81 5.89 4.48
CA ALA A 25 -8.06 7.01 3.58
C ALA A 25 -8.20 8.31 4.37
N ASP A 26 -8.93 8.27 5.49
CA ASP A 26 -9.10 9.45 6.33
C ASP A 26 -7.79 9.89 6.96
N ILE A 27 -7.01 8.95 7.48
CA ILE A 27 -5.75 9.28 8.15
C ILE A 27 -4.75 9.87 7.17
N LEU A 28 -4.67 9.32 5.99
CA LEU A 28 -3.67 9.73 5.00
C LEU A 28 -4.19 10.82 4.07
N HIS A 29 -5.45 11.24 4.24
CA HIS A 29 -6.05 12.28 3.42
C HIS A 29 -6.04 11.94 1.95
N ILE A 30 -6.40 10.71 1.63
CA ILE A 30 -6.61 10.29 0.24
C ILE A 30 -8.05 9.81 0.12
N GLY A 31 -8.57 9.82 -1.10
CA GLY A 31 -9.92 9.36 -1.31
C GLY A 31 -10.05 7.87 -1.04
N ARG A 32 -11.18 7.45 -0.48
CA ARG A 32 -11.39 6.03 -0.24
C ARG A 32 -11.39 5.25 -1.56
N SER A 33 -12.00 5.81 -2.60
CA SER A 33 -12.01 5.14 -3.90
C SER A 33 -10.60 5.08 -4.50
N THR A 34 -9.78 6.09 -4.23
CA THR A 34 -8.38 6.07 -4.68
C THR A 34 -7.63 4.93 -4.01
N LEU A 35 -7.78 4.78 -2.71
CA LEU A 35 -7.12 3.69 -2.00
C LEU A 35 -7.63 2.34 -2.50
N ALA A 36 -8.95 2.24 -2.71
CA ALA A 36 -9.53 0.99 -3.23
C ALA A 36 -8.94 0.64 -4.59
N ASN A 37 -8.74 1.64 -5.45
CA ASN A 37 -8.16 1.39 -6.76
C ASN A 37 -6.70 0.96 -6.67
N TYR A 38 -5.95 1.50 -5.71
CA TYR A 38 -4.60 1.01 -5.46
C TYR A 38 -4.62 -0.47 -5.08
N GLU A 39 -5.55 -0.85 -4.22
CA GLU A 39 -5.60 -2.24 -3.72
C GLU A 39 -6.16 -3.21 -4.75
N MET A 40 -6.86 -2.70 -5.75
CA MET A 40 -7.35 -3.53 -6.85
C MET A 40 -6.39 -3.59 -8.02
N GLY A 41 -5.30 -2.84 -7.96
CA GLY A 41 -4.33 -2.83 -9.03
C GLY A 41 -4.74 -2.02 -10.24
N ARG A 42 -5.72 -1.14 -10.10
CA ARG A 42 -6.21 -0.34 -11.23
C ARG A 42 -5.35 0.88 -11.49
N ILE A 43 -4.83 1.49 -10.44
CA ILE A 43 -3.93 2.64 -10.55
C ILE A 43 -2.80 2.45 -9.56
N GLU A 44 -1.73 3.20 -9.76
CA GLU A 44 -0.57 3.15 -8.88
C GLU A 44 -0.39 4.51 -8.21
N PRO A 45 0.02 4.55 -6.95
CA PRO A 45 0.28 5.82 -6.29
C PRO A 45 1.53 6.47 -6.84
N ASN A 46 1.61 7.80 -6.72
CA ASN A 46 2.85 8.48 -7.01
C ASN A 46 3.86 8.16 -5.89
N LEU A 47 5.10 8.62 -6.08
CA LEU A 47 6.19 8.26 -5.18
C LEU A 47 5.94 8.78 -3.77
N GLU A 48 5.41 9.99 -3.64
CA GLU A 48 5.14 10.55 -2.32
C GLU A 48 4.09 9.72 -1.59
N THR A 49 3.01 9.39 -2.26
CA THR A 49 1.95 8.60 -1.65
C THR A 49 2.43 7.20 -1.31
N LEU A 50 3.24 6.61 -2.19
CA LEU A 50 3.83 5.30 -1.92
C LEU A 50 4.67 5.33 -0.65
N ALA A 51 5.51 6.34 -0.50
CA ALA A 51 6.34 6.48 0.69
C ALA A 51 5.49 6.64 1.94
N ARG A 52 4.41 7.42 1.86
CA ARG A 52 3.51 7.62 3.00
C ARG A 52 2.81 6.32 3.40
N LEU A 53 2.39 5.54 2.43
CA LEU A 53 1.76 4.26 2.71
C LEU A 53 2.72 3.30 3.39
N ALA A 54 3.95 3.21 2.87
CA ALA A 54 4.95 2.34 3.45
C ALA A 54 5.27 2.75 4.89
N ASP A 55 5.42 4.05 5.10
CA ASP A 55 5.72 4.58 6.42
C ASP A 55 4.57 4.32 7.39
N PHE A 56 3.35 4.56 6.94
CA PHE A 56 2.18 4.35 7.79
C PHE A 56 2.05 2.89 8.25
N TYR A 57 2.28 1.95 7.34
CA TYR A 57 2.18 0.53 7.66
C TYR A 57 3.46 -0.05 8.25
N CYS A 58 4.52 0.76 8.35
CA CYS A 58 5.82 0.31 8.87
C CYS A 58 6.38 -0.85 8.07
N VAL A 59 6.24 -0.76 6.77
CA VAL A 59 6.81 -1.75 5.84
C VAL A 59 7.75 -1.03 4.89
N SER A 60 8.67 -1.76 4.29
CA SER A 60 9.57 -1.16 3.32
C SER A 60 8.87 -1.05 1.97
N VAL A 61 9.29 -0.06 1.19
CA VAL A 61 8.82 0.05 -0.19
C VAL A 61 9.24 -1.19 -0.98
N ASP A 62 10.42 -1.71 -0.70
CA ASP A 62 10.89 -2.93 -1.37
C ASP A 62 9.93 -4.09 -1.15
N TRP A 63 9.43 -4.25 0.08
CA TRP A 63 8.49 -5.32 0.36
C TRP A 63 7.19 -5.11 -0.41
N LEU A 64 6.69 -3.86 -0.43
CA LEU A 64 5.47 -3.55 -1.15
C LEU A 64 5.61 -3.85 -2.63
N LEU A 65 6.77 -3.55 -3.19
CA LEU A 65 7.01 -3.76 -4.62
C LEU A 65 7.44 -5.17 -4.95
N GLY A 66 7.81 -5.96 -3.93
CA GLY A 66 8.25 -7.33 -4.15
C GLY A 66 9.66 -7.43 -4.70
N THR A 67 10.49 -6.40 -4.46
CA THR A 67 11.84 -6.39 -5.02
C THR A 67 12.86 -7.03 -4.10
N LYS A 68 12.52 -7.23 -2.83
CA LYS A 68 13.44 -7.81 -1.85
C LYS A 68 12.83 -8.96 -1.08
N GLY A 69 11.90 -9.65 -1.70
CA GLY A 69 11.27 -10.80 -1.07
C GLY A 69 10.25 -10.38 -0.02
N GLU A 70 10.14 -11.17 1.03
CA GLU A 70 9.04 -11.02 1.99
C GLU A 70 9.42 -10.27 3.24
N ASN A 71 10.56 -9.63 3.25
CA ASN A 71 11.02 -8.91 4.43
C ASN A 71 10.29 -7.57 4.56
N LYS A 72 9.54 -7.38 5.62
CA LYS A 72 8.71 -6.19 5.78
C LYS A 72 9.51 -5.00 6.29
N LYS A 73 10.63 -5.21 6.90
CA LYS A 73 11.42 -4.09 7.41
C LYS A 73 12.90 -4.25 7.08
#